data_62be35161391691d0ac8b6ad77cdbdf7
#
_entry.id   62be35161391691d0ac8b6ad77cdbdf7
#
_cell.length_a   1.000
_cell.length_b   1.000
_cell.length_c   1.000
_cell.angle_alpha   90.00
_cell.angle_beta   90.00
_cell.angle_gamma   90.00
#
_symmetry.space_group_name_H-M   'P 1'
#
loop_
_entity.id
_entity.type
_entity.pdbx_description
1 polymer ?
#
loop_
_entity_poly.entity_id
_entity_poly.type
_entity_poly.pdbx_seq_one_letter_code
_entity_poly.pdbx_strand_id
1 'polypeptide(L)'
;MSDYYTNYHTHTTYCDGNSTPAEIVREAVSLGMQEIGFSGHSYTSIDESYCMSREGTRQYFDEISKLRSEYAGTIKILCGLERDYFADPDEYEWDFIIGSCHYIEKDGEYFPVDESEEILKDAADRLYGGDIYTLIADYYKEVGDVVSKTSCDIIGHFDLITKFNEGGRLFDESDHRYTSAWHSALDAITDQMSFKTPIQGQSSSGLPAPVFEINTGAMSRGYRTMPYPSAAILTELANRNAQVVLSSDSHDKSTLLYGFEEAERIAHSVGLEPLTYLF
;
A
#
# COMPACT_ATOMS: atom_id res chain seq x y z
N MET A 1 -23.85 10.67 -6.81
CA MET A 1 -22.73 9.99 -7.51
C MET A 1 -21.51 10.42 -6.76
N SER A 2 -20.71 9.49 -6.32
CA SER A 2 -19.46 9.78 -5.62
C SER A 2 -18.53 10.52 -6.56
N ASP A 3 -17.89 11.57 -6.07
CA ASP A 3 -16.94 12.39 -6.84
C ASP A 3 -15.53 11.77 -6.80
N TYR A 4 -15.41 10.44 -6.65
CA TYR A 4 -14.12 9.73 -6.63
C TYR A 4 -13.69 9.40 -8.05
N TYR A 5 -12.62 10.03 -8.48
CA TYR A 5 -12.18 9.99 -9.87
C TYR A 5 -10.89 9.19 -10.07
N THR A 6 -10.24 8.78 -8.98
CA THR A 6 -8.91 8.14 -9.03
C THR A 6 -8.79 6.99 -8.05
N ASN A 7 -7.98 6.00 -8.41
CA ASN A 7 -7.47 4.97 -7.53
C ASN A 7 -6.09 4.52 -8.04
N TYR A 8 -5.10 4.46 -7.17
CA TYR A 8 -3.71 4.14 -7.56
C TYR A 8 -3.26 2.76 -7.08
N HIS A 9 -4.03 2.08 -6.20
CA HIS A 9 -3.68 0.77 -5.68
C HIS A 9 -4.63 -0.30 -6.23
N THR A 10 -4.17 -1.00 -7.28
CA THR A 10 -4.98 -1.96 -8.04
C THR A 10 -4.13 -3.10 -8.57
N HIS A 11 -4.52 -4.34 -8.23
CA HIS A 11 -3.90 -5.59 -8.62
C HIS A 11 -4.58 -6.22 -9.84
N THR A 12 -3.86 -7.11 -10.51
CA THR A 12 -4.34 -7.74 -11.74
C THR A 12 -3.98 -9.22 -11.77
N THR A 13 -4.45 -9.93 -12.79
CA THR A 13 -4.09 -11.33 -13.05
C THR A 13 -2.59 -11.55 -13.37
N TYR A 14 -1.78 -10.52 -13.37
CA TYR A 14 -0.31 -10.65 -13.46
C TYR A 14 0.34 -10.95 -12.11
N CYS A 15 -0.33 -10.60 -11.02
CA CYS A 15 0.00 -11.01 -9.65
C CYS A 15 -1.18 -11.81 -9.07
N ASP A 16 -1.71 -11.46 -7.95
CA ASP A 16 -2.76 -12.17 -7.22
C ASP A 16 -4.17 -11.59 -7.42
N GLY A 17 -4.34 -10.62 -8.30
CA GLY A 17 -5.65 -10.08 -8.64
C GLY A 17 -6.50 -11.02 -9.52
N ASN A 18 -7.82 -10.85 -9.47
CA ASN A 18 -8.80 -11.69 -10.15
C ASN A 18 -9.30 -11.12 -11.49
N SER A 19 -8.89 -9.91 -11.85
CA SER A 19 -9.33 -9.23 -13.06
C SER A 19 -8.13 -8.85 -13.94
N THR A 20 -8.32 -8.96 -15.26
CA THR A 20 -7.31 -8.51 -16.21
C THR A 20 -7.24 -6.98 -16.25
N PRO A 21 -6.10 -6.37 -16.64
CA PRO A 21 -6.00 -4.91 -16.79
C PRO A 21 -7.11 -4.34 -17.67
N ALA A 22 -7.44 -4.99 -18.79
CA ALA A 22 -8.50 -4.56 -19.69
C ALA A 22 -9.90 -4.59 -19.07
N GLU A 23 -10.19 -5.54 -18.17
CA GLU A 23 -11.47 -5.56 -17.43
C GLU A 23 -11.54 -4.43 -16.42
N ILE A 24 -10.44 -4.17 -15.72
CA ILE A 24 -10.33 -3.07 -14.75
C ILE A 24 -10.53 -1.71 -15.44
N VAL A 25 -9.87 -1.47 -16.59
CA VAL A 25 -10.06 -0.22 -17.34
C VAL A 25 -11.51 -0.02 -17.77
N ARG A 26 -12.18 -1.08 -18.28
CA ARG A 26 -13.60 -0.98 -18.67
C ARG A 26 -14.49 -0.64 -17.47
N GLU A 27 -14.23 -1.24 -16.32
CA GLU A 27 -14.98 -0.94 -15.10
C GLU A 27 -14.71 0.49 -14.62
N ALA A 28 -13.46 0.93 -14.59
CA ALA A 28 -13.09 2.30 -14.22
C ALA A 28 -13.79 3.34 -15.10
N VAL A 29 -13.85 3.11 -16.41
CA VAL A 29 -14.60 3.96 -17.35
C VAL A 29 -16.11 3.93 -17.04
N SER A 30 -16.68 2.75 -16.72
CA SER A 30 -18.10 2.62 -16.38
C SER A 30 -18.47 3.35 -15.10
N LEU A 31 -17.55 3.43 -14.15
CA LEU A 31 -17.68 4.17 -12.89
C LEU A 31 -17.45 5.69 -13.05
N GLY A 32 -17.03 6.14 -14.24
CA GLY A 32 -16.75 7.55 -14.50
C GLY A 32 -15.43 8.04 -13.93
N MET A 33 -14.51 7.13 -13.62
CA MET A 33 -13.17 7.48 -13.14
C MET A 33 -12.39 8.24 -14.21
N GLN A 34 -11.54 9.15 -13.78
CA GLN A 34 -10.70 9.96 -14.67
C GLN A 34 -9.27 9.44 -14.76
N GLU A 35 -8.79 8.82 -13.69
CA GLU A 35 -7.49 8.15 -13.64
C GLU A 35 -7.61 6.77 -12.98
N ILE A 36 -6.84 5.81 -13.48
CA ILE A 36 -6.60 4.51 -12.85
C ILE A 36 -5.13 4.20 -12.85
N GLY A 37 -4.57 3.92 -11.67
CA GLY A 37 -3.22 3.42 -11.50
C GLY A 37 -3.24 1.91 -11.29
N PHE A 38 -2.38 1.22 -11.99
CA PHE A 38 -2.07 -0.19 -11.75
C PHE A 38 -0.82 -0.29 -10.90
N SER A 39 -0.84 -1.15 -9.89
CA SER A 39 0.25 -1.30 -8.93
C SER A 39 0.44 -2.76 -8.51
N GLY A 40 0.55 -3.67 -9.50
CA GLY A 40 0.79 -5.08 -9.20
C GLY A 40 2.04 -5.28 -8.32
N HIS A 41 2.06 -6.36 -7.53
CA HIS A 41 3.17 -6.68 -6.64
C HIS A 41 4.48 -6.86 -7.38
N SER A 42 5.53 -6.18 -6.92
CA SER A 42 6.89 -6.33 -7.42
C SER A 42 7.41 -7.75 -7.25
N TYR A 43 8.26 -8.21 -8.17
CA TYR A 43 8.94 -9.48 -8.00
C TYR A 43 9.80 -9.49 -6.72
N THR A 44 9.66 -10.56 -5.96
CA THR A 44 10.51 -10.86 -4.81
C THR A 44 10.90 -12.33 -4.82
N SER A 45 12.18 -12.62 -4.58
CA SER A 45 12.69 -13.99 -4.53
C SER A 45 12.42 -14.69 -3.20
N ILE A 46 11.88 -13.98 -2.20
CA ILE A 46 11.54 -14.60 -0.91
C ILE A 46 10.22 -15.34 -0.94
N ASP A 47 9.26 -14.90 -1.78
CA ASP A 47 7.99 -15.58 -2.02
C ASP A 47 7.41 -15.21 -3.39
N GLU A 48 7.44 -16.18 -4.32
CA GLU A 48 6.92 -16.00 -5.67
C GLU A 48 5.43 -16.32 -5.80
N SER A 49 4.72 -16.64 -4.72
CA SER A 49 3.34 -17.16 -4.79
C SER A 49 2.31 -16.08 -5.12
N TYR A 50 2.55 -14.81 -4.74
CA TYR A 50 1.61 -13.69 -4.90
C TYR A 50 2.08 -12.64 -5.89
N CYS A 51 3.39 -12.51 -6.09
CA CYS A 51 3.98 -11.43 -6.87
C CYS A 51 4.05 -11.73 -8.37
N MET A 52 4.27 -10.69 -9.17
CA MET A 52 4.58 -10.87 -10.59
C MET A 52 5.91 -11.60 -10.76
N SER A 53 5.96 -12.60 -11.64
CA SER A 53 7.24 -13.12 -12.11
C SER A 53 7.97 -12.05 -12.94
N ARG A 54 9.29 -12.18 -13.15
CA ARG A 54 10.06 -11.25 -14.01
C ARG A 54 9.49 -11.14 -15.43
N GLU A 55 9.04 -12.24 -16.01
CA GLU A 55 8.36 -12.25 -17.32
C GLU A 55 6.95 -11.65 -17.22
N GLY A 56 6.23 -11.92 -16.13
CA GLY A 56 4.92 -11.33 -15.83
C GLY A 56 5.02 -9.81 -15.72
N THR A 57 6.05 -9.27 -15.06
CA THR A 57 6.30 -7.82 -14.96
C THR A 57 6.47 -7.19 -16.34
N ARG A 58 7.22 -7.83 -17.24
CA ARG A 58 7.37 -7.36 -18.63
C ARG A 58 6.03 -7.31 -19.37
N GLN A 59 5.26 -8.39 -19.29
CA GLN A 59 3.96 -8.49 -19.94
C GLN A 59 2.95 -7.48 -19.38
N TYR A 60 2.93 -7.30 -18.07
CA TYR A 60 2.15 -6.29 -17.37
C TYR A 60 2.46 -4.88 -17.89
N PHE A 61 3.73 -4.50 -17.95
CA PHE A 61 4.17 -3.20 -18.43
C PHE A 61 3.75 -2.95 -19.89
N ASP A 62 3.93 -3.96 -20.75
CA ASP A 62 3.56 -3.91 -22.16
C ASP A 62 2.04 -3.76 -22.35
N GLU A 63 1.22 -4.54 -21.61
CA GLU A 63 -0.24 -4.48 -21.70
C GLU A 63 -0.78 -3.15 -21.22
N ILE A 64 -0.31 -2.63 -20.09
CA ILE A 64 -0.79 -1.33 -19.57
C ILE A 64 -0.39 -0.20 -20.52
N SER A 65 0.81 -0.23 -21.09
CA SER A 65 1.25 0.74 -22.10
C SER A 65 0.34 0.73 -23.35
N LYS A 66 -0.10 -0.45 -23.77
CA LYS A 66 -1.07 -0.61 -24.87
C LYS A 66 -2.44 -0.04 -24.49
N LEU A 67 -2.98 -0.40 -23.31
CA LEU A 67 -4.26 0.12 -22.82
C LEU A 67 -4.24 1.65 -22.68
N ARG A 68 -3.13 2.22 -22.19
CA ARG A 68 -2.93 3.68 -22.15
C ARG A 68 -3.15 4.33 -23.52
N SER A 69 -2.61 3.70 -24.57
CA SER A 69 -2.75 4.19 -25.94
C SER A 69 -4.18 4.01 -26.47
N GLU A 70 -4.81 2.87 -26.18
CA GLU A 70 -6.18 2.54 -26.64
C GLU A 70 -7.24 3.45 -26.00
N TYR A 71 -7.08 3.82 -24.73
CA TYR A 71 -8.02 4.63 -23.96
C TYR A 71 -7.62 6.11 -23.86
N ALA A 72 -6.64 6.55 -24.68
CA ALA A 72 -6.21 7.94 -24.71
C ALA A 72 -7.39 8.89 -24.96
N GLY A 73 -7.56 9.88 -24.08
CA GLY A 73 -8.69 10.83 -24.12
C GLY A 73 -9.99 10.33 -23.50
N THR A 74 -10.03 9.08 -22.98
CA THR A 74 -11.17 8.54 -22.25
C THR A 74 -10.88 8.47 -20.74
N ILE A 75 -9.77 7.87 -20.36
CA ILE A 75 -9.30 7.76 -18.99
C ILE A 75 -7.77 7.80 -18.99
N LYS A 76 -7.19 8.44 -17.99
CA LYS A 76 -5.73 8.41 -17.79
C LYS A 76 -5.35 7.10 -17.10
N ILE A 77 -4.41 6.37 -17.71
CA ILE A 77 -3.93 5.09 -17.18
C ILE A 77 -2.46 5.25 -16.78
N LEU A 78 -2.14 4.87 -15.55
CA LEU A 78 -0.80 4.93 -14.99
C LEU A 78 -0.28 3.51 -14.72
N CYS A 79 0.98 3.26 -15.09
CA CYS A 79 1.68 2.01 -14.87
C CYS A 79 2.62 2.17 -13.66
N GLY A 80 2.15 1.81 -12.50
CA GLY A 80 2.90 1.81 -11.27
C GLY A 80 3.26 0.40 -10.80
N LEU A 81 3.84 0.35 -9.61
CA LEU A 81 4.29 -0.87 -8.95
C LEU A 81 4.02 -0.75 -7.45
N GLU A 82 3.47 -1.77 -6.83
CA GLU A 82 3.60 -1.94 -5.39
C GLU A 82 4.92 -2.65 -5.10
N ARG A 83 5.89 -1.86 -4.65
CA ARG A 83 7.24 -2.34 -4.34
C ARG A 83 7.31 -2.75 -2.89
N ASP A 84 7.45 -4.05 -2.67
CA ASP A 84 7.70 -4.59 -1.34
C ASP A 84 9.06 -4.14 -0.79
N TYR A 85 9.18 -4.04 0.53
CA TYR A 85 10.42 -3.71 1.22
C TYR A 85 11.57 -4.66 0.84
N PHE A 86 11.27 -5.93 0.59
CA PHE A 86 12.21 -6.97 0.18
C PHE A 86 12.15 -7.29 -1.33
N ALA A 87 11.66 -6.36 -2.15
CA ALA A 87 11.62 -6.54 -3.60
C ALA A 87 13.02 -6.71 -4.19
N ASP A 88 13.11 -7.58 -5.20
CA ASP A 88 14.29 -7.63 -6.06
C ASP A 88 14.35 -6.38 -6.97
N PRO A 89 15.54 -5.92 -7.35
CA PRO A 89 15.68 -4.79 -8.27
C PRO A 89 15.03 -5.06 -9.63
N ASP A 90 14.44 -4.02 -10.21
CA ASP A 90 13.89 -4.00 -11.56
C ASP A 90 14.49 -2.83 -12.39
N GLU A 91 14.32 -2.86 -13.72
CA GLU A 91 14.86 -1.88 -14.65
C GLU A 91 13.80 -0.99 -15.31
N TYR A 92 12.53 -1.07 -14.85
CA TYR A 92 11.43 -0.33 -15.45
C TYR A 92 11.34 1.10 -14.90
N GLU A 93 10.89 2.01 -15.74
CA GLU A 93 10.51 3.37 -15.34
C GLU A 93 9.01 3.39 -15.04
N TRP A 94 8.67 3.38 -13.76
CA TRP A 94 7.30 3.40 -13.27
C TRP A 94 6.76 4.84 -13.22
N ASP A 95 5.47 5.02 -13.52
CA ASP A 95 4.82 6.33 -13.34
C ASP A 95 4.75 6.70 -11.85
N PHE A 96 4.57 5.69 -10.99
CA PHE A 96 4.58 5.83 -9.53
C PHE A 96 4.95 4.51 -8.85
N ILE A 97 5.34 4.59 -7.58
CA ILE A 97 5.67 3.44 -6.74
C ILE A 97 4.92 3.57 -5.43
N ILE A 98 4.20 2.51 -5.04
CA ILE A 98 3.69 2.31 -3.69
C ILE A 98 4.75 1.49 -2.93
N GLY A 99 5.18 1.95 -1.76
CA GLY A 99 6.12 1.23 -0.91
C GLY A 99 5.38 0.51 0.19
N SER A 100 5.55 -0.81 0.29
CA SER A 100 4.81 -1.68 1.20
C SER A 100 5.73 -2.63 1.96
N CYS A 101 5.31 -3.03 3.17
CA CYS A 101 5.98 -4.02 4.00
C CYS A 101 5.02 -5.18 4.27
N HIS A 102 5.17 -6.27 3.51
CA HIS A 102 4.35 -7.49 3.70
C HIS A 102 5.06 -8.54 4.55
N TYR A 103 6.38 -8.47 4.66
CA TYR A 103 7.23 -9.42 5.36
C TYR A 103 8.04 -8.74 6.44
N ILE A 104 8.45 -9.52 7.44
CA ILE A 104 9.50 -9.17 8.40
C ILE A 104 10.64 -10.17 8.23
N GLU A 105 11.89 -9.71 8.33
CA GLU A 105 13.06 -10.58 8.43
C GLU A 105 13.49 -10.68 9.89
N LYS A 106 13.66 -11.92 10.37
CA LYS A 106 14.19 -12.20 11.71
C LYS A 106 15.12 -13.39 11.67
N ASP A 107 16.38 -13.17 12.07
CA ASP A 107 17.41 -14.22 12.16
C ASP A 107 17.59 -15.02 10.85
N GLY A 108 17.40 -14.39 9.69
CA GLY A 108 17.50 -15.00 8.35
C GLY A 108 16.22 -15.70 7.90
N GLU A 109 15.13 -15.62 8.64
CA GLU A 109 13.81 -16.15 8.27
C GLU A 109 12.89 -14.97 7.90
N TYR A 110 12.17 -15.11 6.76
CA TYR A 110 11.14 -14.16 6.32
C TYR A 110 9.76 -14.74 6.65
N PHE A 111 8.88 -13.92 7.19
CA PHE A 111 7.50 -14.33 7.42
C PHE A 111 6.52 -13.20 7.08
N PRO A 112 5.37 -13.53 6.45
CA PRO A 112 4.37 -12.55 6.09
C PRO A 112 3.58 -12.08 7.32
N VAL A 113 3.24 -10.79 7.34
CA VAL A 113 2.43 -10.21 8.43
C VAL A 113 0.94 -10.29 8.14
N ASP A 114 0.57 -10.57 6.89
CA ASP A 114 -0.79 -10.42 6.38
C ASP A 114 -1.35 -11.66 5.66
N GLU A 115 -0.68 -12.79 5.73
CA GLU A 115 -1.17 -14.04 5.13
C GLU A 115 -2.21 -14.73 6.02
N SER A 116 -1.89 -14.99 7.30
CA SER A 116 -2.84 -15.52 8.26
C SER A 116 -2.53 -15.14 9.70
N GLU A 117 -3.57 -15.18 10.56
CA GLU A 117 -3.43 -14.98 12.01
C GLU A 117 -2.49 -16.03 12.64
N GLU A 118 -2.58 -17.28 12.15
CA GLU A 118 -1.79 -18.41 12.64
C GLU A 118 -0.31 -18.22 12.37
N ILE A 119 0.05 -17.76 11.18
CA ILE A 119 1.46 -17.50 10.81
C ILE A 119 2.02 -16.36 11.68
N LEU A 120 1.25 -15.30 11.89
CA LEU A 120 1.69 -14.18 12.71
C LEU A 120 1.91 -14.60 14.17
N LYS A 121 1.03 -15.44 14.73
CA LYS A 121 1.17 -16.01 16.07
C LYS A 121 2.36 -16.95 16.17
N ASP A 122 2.53 -17.85 15.19
CA ASP A 122 3.67 -18.79 15.17
C ASP A 122 5.00 -18.02 15.12
N ALA A 123 5.08 -16.99 14.30
CA ALA A 123 6.26 -16.13 14.24
C ALA A 123 6.53 -15.43 15.59
N ALA A 124 5.49 -14.88 16.24
CA ALA A 124 5.64 -14.27 17.56
C ALA A 124 6.15 -15.27 18.60
N ASP A 125 5.59 -16.48 18.62
CA ASP A 125 5.99 -17.52 19.59
C ASP A 125 7.41 -18.02 19.35
N ARG A 126 7.78 -18.35 18.09
CA ARG A 126 9.07 -18.96 17.76
C ARG A 126 10.24 -17.97 17.74
N LEU A 127 10.01 -16.79 17.15
CA LEU A 127 11.09 -15.84 16.86
C LEU A 127 11.20 -14.73 17.91
N TYR A 128 10.12 -14.49 18.66
CA TYR A 128 10.05 -13.40 19.64
C TYR A 128 9.70 -13.87 21.07
N GLY A 129 9.73 -15.20 21.31
CA GLY A 129 9.45 -15.75 22.64
C GLY A 129 8.04 -15.47 23.17
N GLY A 130 7.06 -15.27 22.27
CA GLY A 130 5.68 -14.95 22.58
C GLY A 130 5.40 -13.45 22.77
N ASP A 131 6.39 -12.57 22.58
CA ASP A 131 6.20 -11.12 22.69
C ASP A 131 5.81 -10.49 21.36
N ILE A 132 4.52 -10.40 21.09
CA ILE A 132 3.95 -9.82 19.87
C ILE A 132 4.36 -8.34 19.69
N TYR A 133 4.59 -7.58 20.75
CA TYR A 133 4.97 -6.18 20.64
C TYR A 133 6.41 -5.98 20.18
N THR A 134 7.30 -6.93 20.48
CA THR A 134 8.66 -6.92 19.90
C THR A 134 8.62 -7.22 18.40
N LEU A 135 7.75 -8.15 17.95
CA LEU A 135 7.52 -8.38 16.53
C LEU A 135 6.96 -7.11 15.85
N ILE A 136 5.96 -6.47 16.46
CA ILE A 136 5.37 -5.21 15.95
C ILE A 136 6.43 -4.10 15.86
N ALA A 137 7.35 -4.03 16.81
CA ALA A 137 8.42 -3.04 16.77
C ALA A 137 9.38 -3.28 15.59
N ASP A 138 9.71 -4.53 15.26
CA ASP A 138 10.50 -4.88 14.07
C ASP A 138 9.74 -4.53 12.77
N TYR A 139 8.43 -4.82 12.69
CA TYR A 139 7.58 -4.41 11.57
C TYR A 139 7.64 -2.89 11.33
N TYR A 140 7.36 -2.09 12.36
CA TYR A 140 7.37 -0.63 12.20
C TYR A 140 8.76 -0.04 11.97
N LYS A 141 9.82 -0.74 12.33
CA LYS A 141 11.18 -0.35 11.98
C LYS A 141 11.39 -0.45 10.45
N GLU A 142 10.89 -1.51 9.80
CA GLU A 142 10.95 -1.66 8.35
C GLU A 142 10.02 -0.65 7.66
N VAL A 143 8.79 -0.47 8.14
CA VAL A 143 7.88 0.57 7.63
C VAL A 143 8.52 1.95 7.74
N GLY A 144 9.23 2.25 8.85
CA GLY A 144 9.95 3.50 9.04
C GLY A 144 11.06 3.73 8.00
N ASP A 145 11.59 2.67 7.38
CA ASP A 145 12.64 2.75 6.35
C ASP A 145 12.12 2.57 4.91
N VAL A 146 10.80 2.38 4.73
CA VAL A 146 10.19 2.03 3.45
C VAL A 146 10.48 3.04 2.34
N VAL A 147 10.53 4.34 2.67
CA VAL A 147 10.78 5.40 1.68
C VAL A 147 12.20 5.30 1.12
N SER A 148 13.20 5.10 1.96
CA SER A 148 14.59 4.96 1.52
C SER A 148 14.81 3.64 0.77
N LYS A 149 14.12 2.58 1.18
CA LYS A 149 14.26 1.24 0.62
C LYS A 149 13.60 1.09 -0.75
N THR A 150 12.41 1.66 -0.91
CA THR A 150 11.59 1.48 -2.11
C THR A 150 11.59 2.68 -3.05
N SER A 151 12.02 3.85 -2.59
CA SER A 151 11.91 5.14 -3.29
C SER A 151 10.46 5.49 -3.67
N CYS A 152 9.50 5.11 -2.83
CA CYS A 152 8.08 5.22 -3.12
C CYS A 152 7.56 6.66 -3.18
N ASP A 153 6.47 6.84 -3.90
CA ASP A 153 5.64 8.05 -3.99
C ASP A 153 4.44 7.97 -3.05
N ILE A 154 3.97 6.74 -2.80
CA ILE A 154 2.85 6.44 -1.91
C ILE A 154 3.35 5.43 -0.87
N ILE A 155 3.06 5.69 0.40
CA ILE A 155 3.31 4.75 1.49
C ILE A 155 2.05 3.89 1.63
N GLY A 156 2.20 2.59 1.33
CA GLY A 156 1.12 1.61 1.35
C GLY A 156 0.67 1.29 2.78
N HIS A 157 -0.57 0.89 2.93
CA HIS A 157 -1.22 0.34 4.16
C HIS A 157 -0.33 0.32 5.42
N PHE A 158 0.00 1.51 5.92
CA PHE A 158 1.02 1.77 6.96
C PHE A 158 0.98 0.84 8.18
N ASP A 159 -0.22 0.41 8.61
CA ASP A 159 -0.43 -0.47 9.76
C ASP A 159 -0.99 -1.85 9.37
N LEU A 160 -0.53 -2.44 8.24
CA LEU A 160 -0.96 -3.74 7.73
C LEU A 160 -0.86 -4.86 8.79
N ILE A 161 0.09 -4.77 9.71
CA ILE A 161 0.24 -5.70 10.86
C ILE A 161 -1.05 -5.87 11.67
N THR A 162 -2.00 -4.94 11.53
CA THR A 162 -3.30 -4.99 12.22
C THR A 162 -4.37 -5.77 11.46
N LYS A 163 -4.07 -6.34 10.27
CA LYS A 163 -5.03 -7.03 9.41
C LYS A 163 -5.92 -8.03 10.15
N PHE A 164 -5.33 -8.84 11.01
CA PHE A 164 -6.05 -9.85 11.78
C PHE A 164 -6.40 -9.42 13.21
N ASN A 165 -6.16 -8.15 13.56
CA ASN A 165 -6.36 -7.63 14.92
C ASN A 165 -7.73 -6.97 15.13
N GLU A 166 -8.73 -7.22 14.28
CA GLU A 166 -10.07 -6.64 14.45
C GLU A 166 -10.62 -6.92 15.86
N GLY A 167 -10.98 -5.83 16.56
CA GLY A 167 -11.43 -5.90 17.95
C GLY A 167 -10.33 -6.20 19.00
N GLY A 168 -9.06 -6.06 18.66
CA GLY A 168 -7.95 -6.23 19.60
C GLY A 168 -7.67 -7.69 19.96
N ARG A 169 -7.91 -8.63 19.04
CA ARG A 169 -7.82 -10.07 19.30
C ARG A 169 -6.39 -10.57 19.53
N LEU A 170 -5.40 -9.93 18.91
CA LEU A 170 -4.00 -10.35 18.96
C LEU A 170 -3.18 -9.49 19.92
N PHE A 171 -3.45 -8.21 19.94
CA PHE A 171 -2.77 -7.23 20.78
C PHE A 171 -3.65 -6.01 21.01
N ASP A 172 -3.34 -5.27 22.08
CA ASP A 172 -4.00 -4.02 22.44
C ASP A 172 -3.34 -2.85 21.67
N GLU A 173 -4.07 -2.24 20.73
CA GLU A 173 -3.61 -1.09 19.95
C GLU A 173 -3.44 0.19 20.81
N SER A 174 -3.91 0.20 22.07
CA SER A 174 -3.68 1.27 23.02
C SER A 174 -2.41 1.07 23.88
N ASP A 175 -1.76 -0.11 23.81
CA ASP A 175 -0.51 -0.36 24.53
C ASP A 175 0.58 0.62 24.06
N HIS A 176 1.32 1.18 25.02
CA HIS A 176 2.37 2.16 24.73
C HIS A 176 3.49 1.60 23.82
N ARG A 177 3.73 0.28 23.83
CA ARG A 177 4.73 -0.36 22.96
C ARG A 177 4.29 -0.30 21.49
N TYR A 178 2.99 -0.56 21.22
CA TYR A 178 2.41 -0.41 19.89
C TYR A 178 2.45 1.05 19.45
N THR A 179 1.95 1.97 20.29
CA THR A 179 1.89 3.39 19.93
C THR A 179 3.28 3.99 19.73
N SER A 180 4.26 3.62 20.57
CA SER A 180 5.65 4.07 20.39
C SER A 180 6.28 3.54 19.11
N ALA A 181 5.95 2.31 18.70
CA ALA A 181 6.52 1.72 17.48
C ALA A 181 6.09 2.48 16.23
N TRP A 182 4.78 2.72 16.04
CA TRP A 182 4.33 3.45 14.85
C TRP A 182 4.69 4.96 14.90
N HIS A 183 4.77 5.58 16.08
CA HIS A 183 5.30 6.96 16.19
C HIS A 183 6.75 7.02 15.71
N SER A 184 7.59 6.05 16.13
CA SER A 184 8.99 6.00 15.68
C SER A 184 9.11 5.81 14.16
N ALA A 185 8.23 5.00 13.55
CA ALA A 185 8.18 4.84 12.10
C ALA A 185 7.80 6.15 11.39
N LEU A 186 6.78 6.86 11.88
CA LEU A 186 6.40 8.17 11.32
C LEU A 186 7.52 9.21 11.45
N ASP A 187 8.27 9.20 12.56
CA ASP A 187 9.41 10.09 12.75
C ASP A 187 10.51 9.78 11.72
N ALA A 188 10.85 8.49 11.56
CA ALA A 188 11.85 8.05 10.57
C ALA A 188 11.46 8.41 9.12
N ILE A 189 10.19 8.23 8.76
CA ILE A 189 9.67 8.63 7.43
C ILE A 189 9.78 10.15 7.25
N THR A 190 9.39 10.94 8.26
CA THR A 190 9.46 12.41 8.20
C THR A 190 10.89 12.88 8.01
N ASP A 191 11.84 12.27 8.69
CA ASP A 191 13.27 12.58 8.54
C ASP A 191 13.75 12.27 7.11
N GLN A 192 13.39 11.11 6.53
CA GLN A 192 13.74 10.74 5.16
C GLN A 192 13.15 11.72 4.12
N MET A 193 11.90 12.15 4.32
CA MET A 193 11.25 13.12 3.45
C MET A 193 11.99 14.47 3.43
N SER A 194 12.63 14.83 4.53
CA SER A 194 13.42 16.08 4.64
C SER A 194 14.75 16.04 3.90
N PHE A 195 15.28 14.85 3.59
CA PHE A 195 16.60 14.63 2.98
C PHE A 195 16.56 14.02 1.57
N LYS A 196 15.42 14.09 0.86
CA LYS A 196 15.31 13.51 -0.49
C LYS A 196 16.42 14.01 -1.42
N THR A 197 17.46 13.17 -1.57
CA THR A 197 18.37 13.23 -2.70
C THR A 197 17.82 12.29 -3.78
N PRO A 198 17.74 12.69 -5.06
CA PRO A 198 17.29 11.78 -6.13
C PRO A 198 18.12 10.50 -6.13
N ILE A 199 17.49 9.35 -5.86
CA ILE A 199 18.11 8.03 -5.98
C ILE A 199 17.84 7.52 -7.39
N GLN A 200 18.83 6.89 -8.00
CA GLN A 200 18.71 6.27 -9.32
C GLN A 200 17.64 5.17 -9.26
N GLY A 201 16.62 5.22 -10.12
CA GLY A 201 15.47 4.31 -10.11
C GLY A 201 14.21 4.89 -9.47
N GLN A 202 14.11 6.21 -9.35
CA GLN A 202 12.89 6.89 -8.91
C GLN A 202 11.79 6.79 -9.97
N SER A 203 10.54 6.87 -9.50
CA SER A 203 9.41 7.07 -10.39
C SER A 203 9.50 8.42 -11.11
N SER A 204 8.79 8.54 -12.20
CA SER A 204 8.65 9.81 -12.94
C SER A 204 7.58 10.74 -12.32
N SER A 205 7.06 10.43 -11.14
CA SER A 205 5.91 11.12 -10.53
C SER A 205 6.10 12.62 -10.34
N GLY A 206 7.32 13.04 -10.01
CA GLY A 206 7.61 14.44 -9.71
C GLY A 206 7.00 14.95 -8.38
N LEU A 207 6.45 14.08 -7.54
CA LEU A 207 5.94 14.44 -6.22
C LEU A 207 7.07 14.98 -5.32
N PRO A 208 6.84 16.06 -4.57
CA PRO A 208 7.86 16.64 -3.70
C PRO A 208 8.17 15.76 -2.49
N ALA A 209 7.22 14.93 -2.06
CA ALA A 209 7.34 13.99 -0.95
C ALA A 209 6.32 12.86 -1.12
N PRO A 210 6.57 11.66 -0.55
CA PRO A 210 5.56 10.61 -0.50
C PRO A 210 4.30 11.04 0.21
N VAL A 211 3.16 10.47 -0.22
CA VAL A 211 1.86 10.61 0.43
C VAL A 211 1.49 9.29 1.11
N PHE A 212 0.65 9.33 2.14
CA PHE A 212 0.12 8.10 2.76
C PHE A 212 -1.18 7.69 2.08
N GLU A 213 -1.38 6.41 1.85
CA GLU A 213 -2.69 5.94 1.43
C GLU A 213 -3.63 5.73 2.61
N ILE A 214 -4.91 6.01 2.38
CA ILE A 214 -6.01 5.51 3.21
C ILE A 214 -6.60 4.33 2.44
N ASN A 215 -6.26 3.12 2.88
CA ASN A 215 -6.46 1.89 2.13
C ASN A 215 -7.69 1.12 2.65
N THR A 216 -8.62 0.81 1.75
CA THR A 216 -9.86 0.12 2.07
C THR A 216 -9.85 -1.36 1.72
N GLY A 217 -8.73 -1.92 1.27
CA GLY A 217 -8.61 -3.29 0.78
C GLY A 217 -9.02 -4.34 1.80
N ALA A 218 -8.61 -4.22 3.05
CA ALA A 218 -9.02 -5.15 4.11
C ALA A 218 -10.52 -5.10 4.40
N MET A 219 -11.16 -3.93 4.20
CA MET A 219 -12.62 -3.80 4.34
C MET A 219 -13.35 -4.58 3.24
N SER A 220 -12.91 -4.47 1.99
CA SER A 220 -13.50 -5.16 0.86
C SER A 220 -13.41 -6.69 0.97
N ARG A 221 -12.35 -7.18 1.63
CA ARG A 221 -12.10 -8.60 1.88
C ARG A 221 -12.68 -9.11 3.21
N GLY A 222 -13.29 -8.22 4.02
CA GLY A 222 -13.96 -8.57 5.27
C GLY A 222 -13.03 -8.85 6.46
N TYR A 223 -11.76 -8.47 6.37
CA TYR A 223 -10.81 -8.60 7.48
C TYR A 223 -10.94 -7.47 8.51
N ARG A 224 -11.24 -6.26 8.05
CA ARG A 224 -11.38 -5.07 8.89
C ARG A 224 -12.69 -4.34 8.58
N THR A 225 -13.22 -3.64 9.59
CA THR A 225 -14.36 -2.73 9.42
C THR A 225 -13.92 -1.29 9.15
N MET A 226 -12.63 -0.99 9.35
CA MET A 226 -12.02 0.32 9.18
C MET A 226 -10.86 0.24 8.19
N PRO A 227 -10.54 1.33 7.47
CA PRO A 227 -9.40 1.36 6.55
C PRO A 227 -8.07 1.36 7.31
N TYR A 228 -6.98 1.13 6.58
CA TYR A 228 -5.62 1.49 6.99
C TYR A 228 -5.31 2.95 6.59
N PRO A 229 -4.50 3.66 7.37
CA PRO A 229 -4.17 3.35 8.75
C PRO A 229 -5.32 3.68 9.71
N SER A 230 -5.19 3.21 10.95
CA SER A 230 -6.18 3.43 12.01
C SER A 230 -6.44 4.92 12.29
N ALA A 231 -7.59 5.24 12.88
CA ALA A 231 -7.97 6.63 13.18
C ALA A 231 -6.95 7.35 14.08
N ALA A 232 -6.25 6.62 14.97
CA ALA A 232 -5.21 7.19 15.81
C ALA A 232 -4.01 7.66 14.97
N ILE A 233 -3.58 6.84 14.03
CA ILE A 233 -2.48 7.16 13.10
C ILE A 233 -2.90 8.28 12.14
N LEU A 234 -4.14 8.24 11.60
CA LEU A 234 -4.68 9.33 10.78
C LEU A 234 -4.69 10.68 11.51
N THR A 235 -5.05 10.68 12.81
CA THR A 235 -4.99 11.88 13.64
C THR A 235 -3.56 12.42 13.75
N GLU A 236 -2.58 11.54 13.91
CA GLU A 236 -1.17 11.95 13.98
C GLU A 236 -0.65 12.44 12.61
N LEU A 237 -1.09 11.82 11.50
CA LEU A 237 -0.79 12.32 10.16
C LEU A 237 -1.35 13.73 9.94
N ALA A 238 -2.57 14.01 10.42
CA ALA A 238 -3.15 15.35 10.38
C ALA A 238 -2.31 16.36 11.20
N ASN A 239 -1.89 15.98 12.41
CA ASN A 239 -1.02 16.82 13.24
C ASN A 239 0.32 17.16 12.57
N ARG A 240 0.83 16.25 11.72
CA ARG A 240 2.06 16.44 10.95
C ARG A 240 1.84 17.14 9.60
N ASN A 241 0.62 17.50 9.26
CA ASN A 241 0.23 18.05 7.95
C ASN A 241 0.63 17.11 6.78
N ALA A 242 0.55 15.82 7.00
CA ALA A 242 0.84 14.82 5.98
C ALA A 242 -0.23 14.84 4.88
N GLN A 243 0.17 14.57 3.64
CA GLN A 243 -0.76 14.39 2.53
C GLN A 243 -1.25 12.94 2.48
N VAL A 244 -2.52 12.75 2.14
CA VAL A 244 -3.14 11.43 2.03
C VAL A 244 -3.89 11.29 0.71
N VAL A 245 -4.05 10.04 0.26
CA VAL A 245 -4.83 9.66 -0.92
C VAL A 245 -5.70 8.44 -0.59
N LEU A 246 -6.88 8.33 -1.19
CA LEU A 246 -7.72 7.14 -1.04
C LEU A 246 -7.23 6.04 -1.99
N SER A 247 -7.17 4.81 -1.50
CA SER A 247 -6.80 3.63 -2.26
C SER A 247 -7.69 2.44 -1.89
N SER A 248 -8.08 1.62 -2.86
CA SER A 248 -8.90 0.44 -2.59
C SER A 248 -8.11 -0.86 -2.46
N ASP A 249 -6.85 -0.89 -2.89
CA ASP A 249 -6.05 -2.12 -2.90
C ASP A 249 -6.86 -3.27 -3.52
N SER A 250 -7.42 -2.92 -4.69
CA SER A 250 -8.44 -3.74 -5.35
C SER A 250 -7.81 -4.94 -6.04
N HIS A 251 -8.25 -6.14 -5.66
CA HIS A 251 -7.90 -7.40 -6.32
C HIS A 251 -8.99 -7.90 -7.26
N ASP A 252 -10.09 -7.13 -7.39
CA ASP A 252 -11.17 -7.42 -8.31
C ASP A 252 -11.81 -6.13 -8.81
N LYS A 253 -12.14 -6.08 -10.11
CA LYS A 253 -12.75 -4.88 -10.73
C LYS A 253 -13.99 -4.34 -10.01
N SER A 254 -14.73 -5.20 -9.30
CA SER A 254 -15.93 -4.79 -8.57
C SER A 254 -15.63 -3.99 -7.29
N THR A 255 -14.38 -3.90 -6.87
CA THR A 255 -13.97 -3.24 -5.62
C THR A 255 -13.16 -1.96 -5.82
N LEU A 256 -13.08 -1.42 -7.05
CA LEU A 256 -12.23 -0.27 -7.39
C LEU A 256 -12.46 0.99 -6.54
N LEU A 257 -13.68 1.22 -6.08
CA LEU A 257 -14.03 2.36 -5.21
C LEU A 257 -14.68 1.91 -3.90
N TYR A 258 -14.42 0.65 -3.49
CA TYR A 258 -15.01 0.11 -2.28
C TYR A 258 -14.59 0.91 -1.05
N GLY A 259 -15.57 1.32 -0.24
CA GLY A 259 -15.33 1.96 1.06
C GLY A 259 -14.82 3.41 1.01
N PHE A 260 -14.70 4.04 -0.17
CA PHE A 260 -14.16 5.40 -0.31
C PHE A 260 -14.97 6.44 0.44
N GLU A 261 -16.30 6.38 0.42
CA GLU A 261 -17.17 7.29 1.19
C GLU A 261 -16.87 7.24 2.69
N GLU A 262 -16.69 6.05 3.23
CA GLU A 262 -16.36 5.86 4.64
C GLU A 262 -14.93 6.32 4.95
N ALA A 263 -13.96 5.99 4.10
CA ALA A 263 -12.57 6.40 4.25
C ALA A 263 -12.43 7.92 4.22
N GLU A 264 -13.11 8.60 3.29
CA GLU A 264 -13.15 10.07 3.22
C GLU A 264 -13.80 10.68 4.46
N ARG A 265 -14.94 10.13 4.91
CA ARG A 265 -15.60 10.59 6.13
C ARG A 265 -14.69 10.49 7.35
N ILE A 266 -13.90 9.40 7.46
CA ILE A 266 -12.93 9.21 8.52
C ILE A 266 -11.81 10.24 8.41
N ALA A 267 -11.24 10.44 7.21
CA ALA A 267 -10.21 11.43 6.96
C ALA A 267 -10.65 12.83 7.40
N HIS A 268 -11.83 13.27 6.94
CA HIS A 268 -12.38 14.58 7.30
C HIS A 268 -12.63 14.70 8.81
N SER A 269 -13.02 13.63 9.50
CA SER A 269 -13.27 13.66 10.94
C SER A 269 -12.03 13.98 11.77
N VAL A 270 -10.84 13.74 11.23
CA VAL A 270 -9.54 14.04 11.86
C VAL A 270 -8.84 15.25 11.23
N GLY A 271 -9.47 15.91 10.26
CA GLY A 271 -8.95 17.12 9.62
C GLY A 271 -8.03 16.89 8.44
N LEU A 272 -8.06 15.69 7.84
CA LEU A 272 -7.36 15.37 6.60
C LEU A 272 -8.27 15.57 5.39
N GLU A 273 -7.71 16.12 4.31
CA GLU A 273 -8.37 16.26 3.00
C GLU A 273 -7.64 15.36 1.99
N PRO A 274 -8.21 14.20 1.61
CA PRO A 274 -7.57 13.33 0.65
C PRO A 274 -7.36 14.01 -0.71
N LEU A 275 -6.17 13.83 -1.28
CA LEU A 275 -5.86 14.33 -2.61
C LEU A 275 -6.63 13.53 -3.66
N THR A 276 -7.25 14.23 -4.61
CA THR A 276 -7.98 13.58 -5.71
C THR A 276 -7.02 13.11 -6.81
N TYR A 277 -6.01 13.92 -7.14
CA TYR A 277 -5.03 13.63 -8.18
C TYR A 277 -3.63 13.76 -7.63
N LEU A 278 -2.76 12.81 -7.96
CA LEU A 278 -1.35 12.82 -7.58
C LEU A 278 -0.43 13.12 -8.77
N PHE A 279 -0.80 12.72 -9.98
CA PHE A 279 0.07 12.68 -11.15
C PHE A 279 -0.49 13.40 -12.36
#